data_9b46872c2834c5c2f8df27fc42d26062
#
_entry.id   9b46872c2834c5c2f8df27fc42d26062
#
_cell.length_a   1.000
_cell.length_b   1.000
_cell.length_c   1.000
_cell.angle_alpha   90.00
_cell.angle_beta   90.00
_cell.angle_gamma   90.00
#
_symmetry.space_group_name_H-M   'P 1'
#
loop_
_entity.id
_entity.type
_entity.pdbx_description
1 polymer ?
#
loop_
_entity_poly.entity_id
_entity_poly.type
_entity_poly.pdbx_seq_one_letter_code
_entity_poly.pdbx_strand_id
1 'polypeptide(L)'
;MAKKVTFGISQKLLLTLLAVALVPLLVIWFFSYQSITNLTTEKVNQELTAINQTLIAQVDDWVDLNQRMLLQNASLDSIQSMEASRQNPTLQTVTKYYDWAYLAFTTDPKGNNIGRSDGKKTKYYGDRAYFKQVVEGQQFGKQLLIGKTSGKPAMVLSTGIFNQAGQLKGVLAQAMTLTELSGKIVSNRIGQTGFTFLVDEKDEVIAHPDAEMTKSRVNLSKNQAVQALKQGNAAVIYDDMNGEKIVAVGQKTAQGWTMVSQQNYAEAYQLIKAENQKALSILIATLIVVCLIAVFVARSLTAPIRDLTEIADKYSQGQLDLKITGLDRNDEIGQLSQAIERLGTSIRMAISRLQKKK
;
A
#
# COMPACT_ATOMS: atom_id res chain seq x y z
N MET A 1 50.72 33.56 -30.48
CA MET A 1 50.15 32.31 -29.94
C MET A 1 48.67 32.54 -29.62
N ALA A 2 47.75 32.06 -30.43
CA ALA A 2 46.30 32.17 -30.13
C ALA A 2 45.95 31.26 -28.93
N LYS A 3 45.41 31.83 -27.89
CA LYS A 3 44.94 31.12 -26.71
C LYS A 3 43.85 30.12 -27.11
N LYS A 4 44.10 28.81 -26.96
CA LYS A 4 43.14 27.75 -27.30
C LYS A 4 41.90 27.97 -26.47
N VAL A 5 40.79 28.37 -27.10
CA VAL A 5 39.50 28.55 -26.42
C VAL A 5 39.02 27.19 -25.99
N THR A 6 39.10 26.89 -24.71
CA THR A 6 38.71 25.61 -24.10
C THR A 6 37.18 25.37 -24.09
N PHE A 7 36.39 26.44 -24.26
CA PHE A 7 34.92 26.40 -24.25
C PHE A 7 34.35 27.38 -25.27
N GLY A 8 33.97 26.86 -26.43
CA GLY A 8 33.43 27.66 -27.54
C GLY A 8 31.97 28.12 -27.30
N ILE A 9 31.53 29.11 -28.11
CA ILE A 9 30.17 29.68 -28.05
C ILE A 9 29.12 28.57 -28.19
N SER A 10 29.32 27.61 -29.12
CA SER A 10 28.40 26.47 -29.30
C SER A 10 28.19 25.63 -28.05
N GLN A 11 29.28 25.36 -27.30
CA GLN A 11 29.22 24.58 -26.09
C GLN A 11 28.53 25.34 -24.93
N LYS A 12 28.82 26.64 -24.82
CA LYS A 12 28.11 27.49 -23.82
C LYS A 12 26.61 27.55 -24.11
N LEU A 13 26.23 27.73 -25.36
CA LEU A 13 24.85 27.82 -25.78
C LEU A 13 24.11 26.50 -25.61
N LEU A 14 24.74 25.36 -25.93
CA LEU A 14 24.18 24.03 -25.65
C LEU A 14 23.92 23.84 -24.16
N LEU A 15 24.90 24.14 -23.30
CA LEU A 15 24.76 24.00 -21.87
C LEU A 15 23.66 24.91 -21.28
N THR A 16 23.58 26.15 -21.78
CA THR A 16 22.52 27.07 -21.36
C THR A 16 21.14 26.55 -21.73
N LEU A 17 20.98 26.09 -22.99
CA LEU A 17 19.70 25.50 -23.45
C LEU A 17 19.33 24.24 -22.65
N LEU A 18 20.31 23.37 -22.39
CA LEU A 18 20.08 22.18 -21.55
C LEU A 18 19.70 22.58 -20.13
N ALA A 19 20.39 23.52 -19.52
CA ALA A 19 20.07 23.95 -18.15
C ALA A 19 18.67 24.57 -18.06
N VAL A 20 18.34 25.47 -18.98
CA VAL A 20 17.01 26.15 -19.01
C VAL A 20 15.87 25.15 -19.26
N ALA A 21 16.08 24.11 -20.07
CA ALA A 21 15.06 23.12 -20.36
C ALA A 21 14.97 22.01 -19.28
N LEU A 22 16.12 21.46 -18.86
CA LEU A 22 16.12 20.28 -17.97
C LEU A 22 15.94 20.62 -16.49
N VAL A 23 16.50 21.75 -16.01
CA VAL A 23 16.39 22.08 -14.59
C VAL A 23 14.94 22.23 -14.12
N PRO A 24 14.07 23.00 -14.80
CA PRO A 24 12.66 23.09 -14.42
C PRO A 24 11.94 21.74 -14.51
N LEU A 25 12.23 20.94 -15.55
CA LEU A 25 11.62 19.62 -15.71
C LEU A 25 12.03 18.66 -14.59
N LEU A 26 13.28 18.64 -14.17
CA LEU A 26 13.76 17.83 -13.04
C LEU A 26 13.12 18.27 -11.73
N VAL A 27 12.96 19.56 -11.51
CA VAL A 27 12.28 20.11 -10.33
C VAL A 27 10.81 19.67 -10.30
N ILE A 28 10.09 19.83 -11.43
CA ILE A 28 8.69 19.41 -11.54
C ILE A 28 8.55 17.89 -11.35
N TRP A 29 9.44 17.11 -11.99
CA TRP A 29 9.45 15.66 -11.82
C TRP A 29 9.67 15.24 -10.37
N PHE A 30 10.62 15.87 -9.67
CA PHE A 30 10.91 15.57 -8.26
C PHE A 30 9.69 15.82 -7.36
N PHE A 31 9.07 17.00 -7.47
CA PHE A 31 7.88 17.34 -6.68
C PHE A 31 6.68 16.48 -7.06
N SER A 32 6.49 16.18 -8.35
CA SER A 32 5.42 15.31 -8.82
C SER A 32 5.60 13.88 -8.30
N TYR A 33 6.81 13.33 -8.34
CA TYR A 33 7.12 12.00 -7.80
C TYR A 33 6.84 11.93 -6.30
N GLN A 34 7.26 12.92 -5.54
CA GLN A 34 7.01 12.97 -4.10
C GLN A 34 5.52 13.09 -3.79
N SER A 35 4.82 13.95 -4.51
CA SER A 35 3.36 14.14 -4.34
C SER A 35 2.58 12.85 -4.64
N ILE A 36 2.85 12.20 -5.77
CA ILE A 36 2.14 10.95 -6.14
C ILE A 36 2.47 9.81 -5.19
N THR A 37 3.68 9.74 -4.68
CA THR A 37 4.08 8.74 -3.69
C THR A 37 3.29 8.93 -2.39
N ASN A 38 3.22 10.14 -1.87
CA ASN A 38 2.48 10.45 -0.66
C ASN A 38 0.99 10.18 -0.82
N LEU A 39 0.38 10.67 -1.91
CA LEU A 39 -1.05 10.46 -2.20
C LEU A 39 -1.39 8.98 -2.38
N THR A 40 -0.53 8.21 -3.07
CA THR A 40 -0.74 6.77 -3.25
C THR A 40 -0.61 6.03 -1.92
N THR A 41 0.38 6.37 -1.10
CA THR A 41 0.56 5.77 0.23
C THR A 41 -0.66 6.04 1.12
N GLU A 42 -1.13 7.28 1.14
CA GLU A 42 -2.33 7.66 1.89
C GLU A 42 -3.56 6.90 1.40
N LYS A 43 -3.76 6.83 0.08
CA LYS A 43 -4.88 6.11 -0.53
C LYS A 43 -4.85 4.61 -0.21
N VAL A 44 -3.69 3.95 -0.33
CA VAL A 44 -3.53 2.53 0.00
C VAL A 44 -3.83 2.30 1.48
N ASN A 45 -3.31 3.13 2.37
CA ASN A 45 -3.58 3.01 3.80
C ASN A 45 -5.07 3.23 4.13
N GLN A 46 -5.71 4.21 3.49
CA GLN A 46 -7.15 4.47 3.66
C GLN A 46 -8.00 3.30 3.17
N GLU A 47 -7.67 2.71 2.01
CA GLU A 47 -8.37 1.56 1.45
C GLU A 47 -8.26 0.33 2.35
N LEU A 48 -7.04 -0.05 2.77
CA LEU A 48 -6.82 -1.15 3.69
C LEU A 48 -7.50 -0.92 5.06
N THR A 49 -7.47 0.33 5.55
CA THR A 49 -8.16 0.73 6.79
C THR A 49 -9.67 0.57 6.68
N ALA A 50 -10.28 1.02 5.58
CA ALA A 50 -11.72 0.92 5.35
C ALA A 50 -12.17 -0.55 5.25
N ILE A 51 -11.38 -1.40 4.60
CA ILE A 51 -11.62 -2.84 4.56
C ILE A 51 -11.58 -3.43 5.97
N ASN A 52 -10.54 -3.12 6.74
CA ASN A 52 -10.44 -3.58 8.13
C ASN A 52 -11.65 -3.14 8.95
N GLN A 53 -12.04 -1.87 8.88
CA GLN A 53 -13.19 -1.36 9.63
C GLN A 53 -14.49 -2.09 9.28
N THR A 54 -14.72 -2.36 7.99
CA THR A 54 -15.88 -3.11 7.52
C THR A 54 -15.89 -4.53 8.07
N LEU A 55 -14.74 -5.22 8.00
CA LEU A 55 -14.61 -6.60 8.48
C LEU A 55 -14.66 -6.69 10.00
N ILE A 56 -14.10 -5.72 10.71
CA ILE A 56 -14.18 -5.62 12.17
C ILE A 56 -15.63 -5.47 12.59
N ALA A 57 -16.39 -4.57 11.95
CA ALA A 57 -17.82 -4.41 12.24
C ALA A 57 -18.59 -5.73 12.05
N GLN A 58 -18.32 -6.46 10.96
CA GLN A 58 -18.95 -7.78 10.73
C GLN A 58 -18.59 -8.82 11.78
N VAL A 59 -17.33 -8.83 12.25
CA VAL A 59 -16.87 -9.72 13.33
C VAL A 59 -17.56 -9.37 14.64
N ASP A 60 -17.57 -8.10 15.00
CA ASP A 60 -18.15 -7.63 16.25
C ASP A 60 -19.67 -7.82 16.26
N ASP A 61 -20.38 -7.56 15.16
CA ASP A 61 -21.81 -7.82 14.97
C ASP A 61 -22.13 -9.33 15.11
N TRP A 62 -21.27 -10.19 14.52
CA TRP A 62 -21.44 -11.63 14.63
C TRP A 62 -21.28 -12.11 16.08
N VAL A 63 -20.32 -11.59 16.81
CA VAL A 63 -20.14 -11.91 18.23
C VAL A 63 -21.31 -11.41 19.05
N ASP A 64 -21.74 -10.16 18.86
CA ASP A 64 -22.87 -9.54 19.56
C ASP A 64 -24.19 -10.30 19.31
N LEU A 65 -24.47 -10.70 18.08
CA LEU A 65 -25.62 -11.54 17.72
C LEU A 65 -25.62 -12.84 18.54
N ASN A 66 -24.50 -13.54 18.61
CA ASN A 66 -24.38 -14.78 19.34
C ASN A 66 -24.49 -14.57 20.87
N GLN A 67 -24.01 -13.46 21.39
CA GLN A 67 -24.18 -13.09 22.80
C GLN A 67 -25.64 -12.82 23.15
N ARG A 68 -26.35 -12.04 22.31
CA ARG A 68 -27.80 -11.79 22.50
C ARG A 68 -28.61 -13.07 22.45
N MET A 69 -28.29 -13.98 21.50
CA MET A 69 -28.93 -15.28 21.39
C MET A 69 -28.72 -16.13 22.67
N LEU A 70 -27.48 -16.11 23.21
CA LEU A 70 -27.20 -16.81 24.48
C LEU A 70 -28.02 -16.24 25.63
N LEU A 71 -28.12 -14.92 25.78
CA LEU A 71 -28.93 -14.28 26.81
C LEU A 71 -30.41 -14.65 26.67
N GLN A 72 -30.95 -14.58 25.46
CA GLN A 72 -32.34 -14.96 25.19
C GLN A 72 -32.60 -16.42 25.57
N ASN A 73 -31.72 -17.33 25.14
CA ASN A 73 -31.91 -18.75 25.48
C ASN A 73 -31.74 -19.01 26.99
N ALA A 74 -30.79 -18.34 27.67
CA ALA A 74 -30.58 -18.49 29.09
C ALA A 74 -31.80 -18.03 29.93
N SER A 75 -32.63 -17.13 29.37
CA SER A 75 -33.86 -16.64 30.05
C SER A 75 -35.08 -17.57 29.89
N LEU A 76 -35.00 -18.59 29.01
CA LEU A 76 -36.12 -19.50 28.79
C LEU A 76 -36.34 -20.43 29.99
N ASP A 77 -37.62 -20.64 30.37
CA ASP A 77 -37.99 -21.54 31.49
C ASP A 77 -37.45 -22.96 31.30
N SER A 78 -37.40 -23.44 30.05
CA SER A 78 -36.81 -24.75 29.74
C SER A 78 -35.33 -24.83 30.13
N ILE A 79 -34.56 -23.76 29.90
CA ILE A 79 -33.13 -23.69 30.23
C ILE A 79 -32.94 -23.45 31.74
N GLN A 80 -33.75 -22.57 32.35
CA GLN A 80 -33.70 -22.26 33.78
C GLN A 80 -34.12 -23.45 34.67
N SER A 81 -34.87 -24.42 34.11
CA SER A 81 -35.27 -25.63 34.82
C SER A 81 -34.08 -26.45 35.33
N MET A 82 -32.93 -26.35 34.73
CA MET A 82 -31.72 -27.15 34.98
C MET A 82 -31.97 -28.67 34.87
N GLU A 83 -32.99 -29.07 34.10
CA GLU A 83 -33.34 -30.46 33.82
C GLU A 83 -32.99 -30.80 32.35
N ALA A 84 -32.18 -31.83 32.11
CA ALA A 84 -31.73 -32.24 30.80
C ALA A 84 -32.88 -32.52 29.83
N SER A 85 -33.97 -33.17 30.31
CA SER A 85 -35.14 -33.50 29.51
C SER A 85 -35.87 -32.27 28.94
N ARG A 86 -35.85 -31.15 29.68
CA ARG A 86 -36.46 -29.89 29.27
C ARG A 86 -35.50 -29.01 28.46
N GLN A 87 -34.21 -29.07 28.76
CA GLN A 87 -33.19 -28.26 28.11
C GLN A 87 -32.83 -28.77 26.69
N ASN A 88 -32.69 -30.09 26.52
CA ASN A 88 -32.21 -30.69 25.27
C ASN A 88 -32.99 -30.26 24.02
N PRO A 89 -34.38 -30.25 24.03
CA PRO A 89 -35.11 -29.79 22.84
C PRO A 89 -34.80 -28.34 22.44
N THR A 90 -34.67 -27.45 23.44
CA THR A 90 -34.32 -26.06 23.21
C THR A 90 -32.90 -25.93 22.64
N LEU A 91 -31.92 -26.64 23.20
CA LEU A 91 -30.54 -26.66 22.75
C LEU A 91 -30.41 -27.26 21.34
N GLN A 92 -31.19 -28.29 21.01
CA GLN A 92 -31.25 -28.85 19.66
C GLN A 92 -31.81 -27.86 18.65
N THR A 93 -32.80 -27.05 19.03
CA THR A 93 -33.36 -25.99 18.17
C THR A 93 -32.31 -24.97 17.83
N VAL A 94 -31.45 -24.56 18.78
CA VAL A 94 -30.32 -23.66 18.51
C VAL A 94 -29.41 -24.24 17.43
N THR A 95 -28.89 -25.45 17.60
CA THR A 95 -27.96 -26.06 16.63
C THR A 95 -28.62 -26.50 15.33
N LYS A 96 -29.93 -26.54 15.24
CA LYS A 96 -30.70 -26.81 14.02
C LYS A 96 -30.80 -25.57 13.11
N TYR A 97 -30.95 -24.39 13.69
CA TYR A 97 -31.22 -23.16 12.93
C TYR A 97 -29.99 -22.25 12.79
N TYR A 98 -28.94 -22.46 13.57
CA TYR A 98 -27.69 -21.75 13.52
C TYR A 98 -26.57 -22.69 13.08
N ASP A 99 -26.36 -22.81 11.78
CA ASP A 99 -25.44 -23.79 11.15
C ASP A 99 -24.00 -23.72 11.64
N TRP A 100 -23.57 -22.54 12.10
CA TRP A 100 -22.25 -22.36 12.69
C TRP A 100 -22.14 -22.89 14.12
N ALA A 101 -23.23 -23.09 14.82
CA ALA A 101 -23.27 -23.65 16.18
C ALA A 101 -23.40 -25.17 16.12
N TYR A 102 -22.31 -25.88 16.32
CA TYR A 102 -22.32 -27.34 16.27
C TYR A 102 -22.62 -28.00 17.62
N LEU A 103 -22.63 -27.25 18.73
CA LEU A 103 -22.94 -27.74 20.07
C LEU A 103 -23.43 -26.58 20.93
N ALA A 104 -24.62 -26.73 21.52
CA ALA A 104 -25.12 -25.93 22.62
C ALA A 104 -25.29 -26.83 23.85
N PHE A 105 -24.88 -26.34 25.01
CA PHE A 105 -24.91 -27.15 26.23
C PHE A 105 -25.01 -26.29 27.50
N THR A 106 -25.47 -26.89 28.57
CA THR A 106 -25.56 -26.28 29.89
C THR A 106 -24.70 -27.02 30.89
N THR A 107 -24.25 -26.33 31.93
CA THR A 107 -23.56 -26.92 33.08
C THR A 107 -24.18 -26.46 34.38
N ASP A 108 -23.94 -27.21 35.44
CA ASP A 108 -24.13 -26.74 36.80
C ASP A 108 -23.07 -25.70 37.20
N PRO A 109 -23.17 -25.04 38.38
CA PRO A 109 -22.14 -24.06 38.80
C PRO A 109 -20.77 -24.69 39.12
N LYS A 110 -20.64 -26.01 39.09
CA LYS A 110 -19.38 -26.74 39.28
C LYS A 110 -18.75 -27.15 37.93
N GLY A 111 -19.46 -26.92 36.80
CA GLY A 111 -18.98 -27.25 35.46
C GLY A 111 -19.36 -28.65 35.00
N ASN A 112 -20.20 -29.36 35.68
CA ASN A 112 -20.74 -30.63 35.22
C ASN A 112 -21.83 -30.37 34.18
N ASN A 113 -21.74 -31.00 33.00
CA ASN A 113 -22.71 -30.81 31.94
C ASN A 113 -24.09 -31.43 32.32
N ILE A 114 -25.16 -30.67 32.06
CA ILE A 114 -26.56 -31.07 32.28
C ILE A 114 -27.22 -31.40 30.94
N GLY A 115 -27.53 -30.37 30.15
CA GLY A 115 -28.15 -30.49 28.82
C GLY A 115 -27.15 -30.40 27.68
N ARG A 116 -27.47 -31.10 26.57
CA ARG A 116 -26.66 -31.07 25.36
C ARG A 116 -27.52 -31.20 24.10
N SER A 117 -27.18 -30.43 23.08
CA SER A 117 -27.85 -30.48 21.77
C SER A 117 -27.51 -31.72 20.93
N ASP A 118 -26.32 -32.32 21.13
CA ASP A 118 -25.82 -33.42 20.31
C ASP A 118 -26.14 -34.82 20.83
N GLY A 119 -26.87 -34.93 21.95
CA GLY A 119 -27.25 -36.22 22.52
C GLY A 119 -26.11 -37.11 23.03
N LYS A 120 -24.86 -36.62 23.04
CA LYS A 120 -23.70 -37.39 23.46
C LYS A 120 -23.55 -37.41 24.99
N LYS A 121 -22.66 -38.28 25.47
CA LYS A 121 -22.32 -38.34 26.90
C LYS A 121 -21.87 -37.01 27.45
N THR A 122 -22.31 -36.69 28.67
CA THR A 122 -21.91 -35.48 29.37
C THR A 122 -20.42 -35.43 29.62
N LYS A 123 -19.87 -34.21 29.68
CA LYS A 123 -18.44 -33.95 29.94
C LYS A 123 -18.28 -32.86 30.99
N TYR A 124 -17.14 -32.83 31.64
CA TYR A 124 -16.77 -31.77 32.55
C TYR A 124 -16.17 -30.56 31.79
N TYR A 125 -16.64 -29.37 32.13
CA TYR A 125 -16.21 -28.10 31.49
C TYR A 125 -15.73 -27.03 32.48
N GLY A 126 -15.68 -27.32 33.78
CA GLY A 126 -15.24 -26.39 34.83
C GLY A 126 -13.76 -25.95 34.72
N ASP A 127 -12.96 -26.68 33.93
CA ASP A 127 -11.56 -26.34 33.61
C ASP A 127 -11.42 -25.23 32.56
N ARG A 128 -12.50 -24.90 31.83
CA ARG A 128 -12.48 -24.02 30.67
C ARG A 128 -12.56 -22.54 31.04
N ALA A 129 -11.82 -21.69 30.34
CA ALA A 129 -11.77 -20.25 30.60
C ALA A 129 -13.15 -19.59 30.43
N TYR A 130 -13.89 -19.92 29.35
CA TYR A 130 -15.24 -19.39 29.14
C TYR A 130 -16.21 -19.70 30.28
N PHE A 131 -16.06 -20.84 30.95
CA PHE A 131 -16.87 -21.22 32.12
C PHE A 131 -16.44 -20.39 33.33
N LYS A 132 -15.15 -20.35 33.63
CA LYS A 132 -14.60 -19.63 34.79
C LYS A 132 -14.94 -18.14 34.74
N GLN A 133 -14.83 -17.49 33.58
CA GLN A 133 -15.18 -16.07 33.38
C GLN A 133 -16.61 -15.77 33.84
N VAL A 134 -17.58 -16.64 33.51
CA VAL A 134 -18.96 -16.46 33.90
C VAL A 134 -19.17 -16.72 35.41
N VAL A 135 -18.55 -17.75 35.97
CA VAL A 135 -18.63 -18.05 37.41
C VAL A 135 -17.97 -16.95 38.25
N GLU A 136 -16.95 -16.29 37.73
CA GLU A 136 -16.26 -15.14 38.33
C GLU A 136 -17.04 -13.82 38.15
N GLY A 137 -18.24 -13.85 37.56
CA GLY A 137 -19.17 -12.72 37.48
C GLY A 137 -19.13 -11.95 36.17
N GLN A 138 -18.39 -12.39 35.14
CA GLN A 138 -18.50 -11.79 33.82
C GLN A 138 -19.84 -12.17 33.18
N GLN A 139 -20.48 -11.22 32.50
CA GLN A 139 -21.75 -11.47 31.80
C GLN A 139 -21.57 -12.52 30.69
N PHE A 140 -20.44 -12.47 29.98
CA PHE A 140 -20.10 -13.43 28.95
C PHE A 140 -18.72 -14.04 29.20
N GLY A 141 -18.61 -15.33 28.94
CA GLY A 141 -17.34 -16.01 28.80
C GLY A 141 -17.02 -16.28 27.33
N LYS A 142 -15.79 -16.16 26.97
CA LYS A 142 -15.31 -16.47 25.59
C LYS A 142 -13.99 -17.23 25.61
N GLN A 143 -13.84 -18.15 24.67
CA GLN A 143 -12.57 -18.86 24.47
C GLN A 143 -12.47 -19.40 23.07
N LEU A 144 -11.34 -19.13 22.40
CA LEU A 144 -10.91 -19.82 21.19
C LEU A 144 -10.10 -21.05 21.60
N LEU A 145 -10.46 -22.22 21.07
CA LEU A 145 -9.88 -23.48 21.49
C LEU A 145 -10.05 -24.59 20.44
N ILE A 146 -9.37 -25.71 20.65
CA ILE A 146 -9.72 -26.95 19.95
C ILE A 146 -10.84 -27.65 20.77
N GLY A 147 -11.97 -27.87 20.09
CA GLY A 147 -13.16 -28.43 20.73
C GLY A 147 -12.94 -29.85 21.26
N LYS A 148 -13.27 -30.11 22.56
CA LYS A 148 -13.20 -31.48 23.15
C LYS A 148 -14.09 -32.49 22.40
N THR A 149 -15.11 -32.02 21.70
CA THR A 149 -16.09 -32.86 21.01
C THR A 149 -15.79 -32.98 19.52
N SER A 150 -15.43 -31.87 18.89
CA SER A 150 -15.20 -31.80 17.44
C SER A 150 -13.77 -32.11 17.01
N GLY A 151 -12.77 -31.88 17.89
CA GLY A 151 -11.35 -31.90 17.54
C GLY A 151 -10.94 -30.75 16.59
N LYS A 152 -11.83 -29.80 16.33
CA LYS A 152 -11.62 -28.69 15.39
C LYS A 152 -11.51 -27.34 16.12
N PRO A 153 -10.86 -26.33 15.51
CA PRO A 153 -10.89 -24.96 16.02
C PRO A 153 -12.32 -24.48 16.19
N ALA A 154 -12.59 -23.90 17.34
CA ALA A 154 -13.91 -23.41 17.71
C ALA A 154 -13.82 -22.17 18.58
N MET A 155 -14.80 -21.30 18.45
CA MET A 155 -15.12 -20.27 19.42
C MET A 155 -16.22 -20.77 20.33
N VAL A 156 -16.02 -20.69 21.65
CA VAL A 156 -17.06 -20.95 22.64
C VAL A 156 -17.42 -19.64 23.29
N LEU A 157 -18.70 -19.30 23.24
CA LEU A 157 -19.33 -18.24 24.02
C LEU A 157 -20.21 -18.85 25.12
N SER A 158 -20.31 -18.18 26.25
CA SER A 158 -21.12 -18.62 27.36
C SER A 158 -21.72 -17.45 28.12
N THR A 159 -22.80 -17.72 28.84
CA THR A 159 -23.43 -16.77 29.76
C THR A 159 -24.02 -17.51 30.96
N GLY A 160 -24.29 -16.80 32.05
CA GLY A 160 -24.91 -17.36 33.27
C GLY A 160 -26.40 -17.68 33.07
N ILE A 161 -26.85 -18.77 33.69
CA ILE A 161 -28.26 -19.09 33.90
C ILE A 161 -28.58 -18.69 35.33
N PHE A 162 -29.49 -17.74 35.51
CA PHE A 162 -29.83 -17.21 36.83
C PHE A 162 -31.29 -17.57 37.20
N ASN A 163 -31.56 -17.76 38.49
CA ASN A 163 -32.92 -17.85 38.98
C ASN A 163 -33.53 -16.44 39.16
N GLN A 164 -34.82 -16.40 39.57
CA GLN A 164 -35.53 -15.13 39.81
C GLN A 164 -34.90 -14.27 40.92
N ALA A 165 -34.16 -14.89 41.86
CA ALA A 165 -33.42 -14.20 42.91
C ALA A 165 -32.01 -13.71 42.46
N GLY A 166 -31.65 -13.85 41.17
CA GLY A 166 -30.34 -13.43 40.66
C GLY A 166 -29.18 -14.38 41.01
N GLN A 167 -29.45 -15.57 41.54
CA GLN A 167 -28.39 -16.52 41.86
C GLN A 167 -28.02 -17.37 40.65
N LEU A 168 -26.72 -17.57 40.42
CA LEU A 168 -26.19 -18.41 39.33
C LEU A 168 -26.60 -19.88 39.58
N LYS A 169 -27.35 -20.44 38.64
CA LYS A 169 -27.78 -21.86 38.61
C LYS A 169 -26.93 -22.73 37.71
N GLY A 170 -26.26 -22.11 36.75
CA GLY A 170 -25.42 -22.82 35.80
C GLY A 170 -24.91 -21.91 34.71
N VAL A 171 -24.28 -22.49 33.71
CA VAL A 171 -23.73 -21.77 32.55
C VAL A 171 -24.29 -22.39 31.27
N LEU A 172 -24.88 -21.56 30.42
CA LEU A 172 -25.20 -21.90 29.02
C LEU A 172 -24.00 -21.56 28.13
N ALA A 173 -23.58 -22.50 27.31
CA ALA A 173 -22.48 -22.29 26.38
C ALA A 173 -22.83 -22.81 25.00
N GLN A 174 -22.29 -22.13 23.98
CA GLN A 174 -22.42 -22.49 22.59
C GLN A 174 -21.03 -22.57 21.94
N ALA A 175 -20.74 -23.72 21.33
CA ALA A 175 -19.51 -23.93 20.56
C ALA A 175 -19.79 -23.77 19.05
N MET A 176 -19.06 -22.89 18.45
CA MET A 176 -19.25 -22.46 17.07
C MET A 176 -18.01 -22.77 16.22
N THR A 177 -18.23 -23.12 14.96
CA THR A 177 -17.13 -23.26 14.00
C THR A 177 -16.60 -21.86 13.61
N LEU A 178 -15.31 -21.77 13.34
CA LEU A 178 -14.71 -20.55 12.79
C LEU A 178 -14.89 -20.44 11.26
N THR A 179 -15.53 -21.42 10.64
CA THR A 179 -15.63 -21.51 9.17
C THR A 179 -16.41 -20.34 8.58
N GLU A 180 -17.55 -19.98 9.17
CA GLU A 180 -18.36 -18.86 8.69
C GLU A 180 -17.63 -17.54 8.85
N LEU A 181 -17.07 -17.30 10.04
CA LEU A 181 -16.31 -16.10 10.35
C LEU A 181 -15.09 -15.98 9.43
N SER A 182 -14.35 -17.06 9.26
CA SER A 182 -13.21 -17.13 8.36
C SER A 182 -13.64 -16.89 6.90
N GLY A 183 -14.75 -17.47 6.47
CA GLY A 183 -15.29 -17.28 5.12
C GLY A 183 -15.61 -15.82 4.82
N LYS A 184 -16.24 -15.10 5.74
CA LYS A 184 -16.53 -13.65 5.58
C LYS A 184 -15.28 -12.82 5.43
N ILE A 185 -14.23 -13.11 6.19
CA ILE A 185 -12.95 -12.38 6.15
C ILE A 185 -12.19 -12.70 4.88
N VAL A 186 -12.05 -13.97 4.52
CA VAL A 186 -11.23 -14.45 3.41
C VAL A 186 -11.85 -14.16 2.04
N SER A 187 -13.19 -14.05 1.95
CA SER A 187 -13.87 -13.71 0.69
C SER A 187 -13.58 -12.29 0.20
N ASN A 188 -13.15 -11.38 1.08
CA ASN A 188 -12.75 -10.04 0.71
C ASN A 188 -11.34 -10.05 0.12
N ARG A 189 -11.26 -10.03 -1.21
CA ARG A 189 -9.99 -9.87 -1.93
C ARG A 189 -9.65 -8.39 -2.08
N ILE A 190 -8.36 -8.08 -1.92
CA ILE A 190 -7.81 -6.74 -2.09
C ILE A 190 -6.92 -6.77 -3.34
N GLY A 191 -7.42 -6.20 -4.45
CA GLY A 191 -6.75 -6.34 -5.74
C GLY A 191 -6.58 -7.80 -6.15
N GLN A 192 -5.40 -8.16 -6.63
CA GLN A 192 -5.07 -9.53 -7.06
C GLN A 192 -4.30 -10.33 -6.00
N THR A 193 -3.42 -9.66 -5.25
CA THR A 193 -2.51 -10.29 -4.30
C THR A 193 -2.90 -10.09 -2.85
N GLY A 194 -3.74 -9.08 -2.58
CA GLY A 194 -4.06 -8.69 -1.22
C GLY A 194 -5.14 -9.57 -0.58
N PHE A 195 -5.04 -9.69 0.73
CA PHE A 195 -5.98 -10.43 1.57
C PHE A 195 -5.99 -9.91 3.00
N THR A 196 -6.99 -10.36 3.75
CA THR A 196 -7.13 -10.08 5.18
C THR A 196 -7.03 -11.35 6.00
N PHE A 197 -6.41 -11.26 7.16
CA PHE A 197 -6.39 -12.31 8.17
C PHE A 197 -6.71 -11.76 9.56
N LEU A 198 -7.12 -12.64 10.47
CA LEU A 198 -7.50 -12.32 11.84
C LEU A 198 -6.73 -13.23 12.80
N VAL A 199 -6.16 -12.64 13.85
CA VAL A 199 -5.52 -13.37 14.95
C VAL A 199 -6.12 -12.97 16.30
N ASP A 200 -6.08 -13.90 17.26
CA ASP A 200 -6.54 -13.66 18.62
C ASP A 200 -5.53 -12.91 19.49
N GLU A 201 -5.82 -12.76 20.79
CA GLU A 201 -4.97 -12.05 21.76
C GLU A 201 -3.60 -12.73 21.98
N LYS A 202 -3.46 -14.00 21.55
CA LYS A 202 -2.22 -14.79 21.59
C LYS A 202 -1.52 -14.84 20.25
N ASP A 203 -1.99 -14.08 19.26
CA ASP A 203 -1.52 -14.08 17.87
C ASP A 203 -1.78 -15.43 17.14
N GLU A 204 -2.69 -16.26 17.63
CA GLU A 204 -3.09 -17.48 16.94
C GLU A 204 -4.16 -17.18 15.88
N VAL A 205 -4.01 -17.76 14.70
CA VAL A 205 -4.90 -17.51 13.55
C VAL A 205 -6.34 -17.92 13.87
N ILE A 206 -7.28 -16.99 13.63
CA ILE A 206 -8.73 -17.21 13.63
C ILE A 206 -9.21 -17.40 12.18
N ALA A 207 -8.73 -16.57 11.26
CA ALA A 207 -9.08 -16.60 9.84
C ALA A 207 -7.86 -16.28 8.99
N HIS A 208 -7.63 -17.07 7.94
CA HIS A 208 -6.55 -16.86 6.97
C HIS A 208 -6.93 -17.49 5.63
N PRO A 209 -6.52 -16.94 4.46
CA PRO A 209 -6.77 -17.56 3.16
C PRO A 209 -6.21 -18.98 3.05
N ASP A 210 -5.07 -19.23 3.66
CA ASP A 210 -4.56 -20.60 3.84
C ASP A 210 -5.35 -21.30 4.97
N ALA A 211 -6.21 -22.24 4.56
CA ALA A 211 -7.07 -22.99 5.45
C ALA A 211 -6.30 -23.83 6.49
N GLU A 212 -5.08 -24.30 6.17
CA GLU A 212 -4.26 -25.07 7.11
C GLU A 212 -3.75 -24.20 8.25
N MET A 213 -3.45 -22.90 7.99
CA MET A 213 -3.09 -21.95 9.04
C MET A 213 -4.25 -21.73 10.03
N THR A 214 -5.49 -21.66 9.53
CA THR A 214 -6.69 -21.54 10.36
C THR A 214 -6.94 -22.82 11.15
N LYS A 215 -6.82 -23.98 10.51
CA LYS A 215 -7.07 -25.30 11.12
C LYS A 215 -6.07 -25.64 12.22
N SER A 216 -4.80 -25.33 12.02
CA SER A 216 -3.75 -25.54 13.01
C SER A 216 -3.58 -24.40 14.00
N ARG A 217 -4.31 -23.29 13.81
CA ARG A 217 -4.19 -22.06 14.60
C ARG A 217 -2.74 -21.61 14.74
N VAL A 218 -2.07 -21.46 13.57
CA VAL A 218 -0.66 -21.04 13.52
C VAL A 218 -0.47 -19.75 14.31
N ASN A 219 0.60 -19.70 15.11
CA ASN A 219 0.94 -18.49 15.85
C ASN A 219 1.73 -17.52 14.96
N LEU A 220 1.20 -16.32 14.77
CA LEU A 220 1.77 -15.24 13.96
C LEU A 220 2.46 -14.14 14.77
N SER A 221 2.85 -14.42 16.02
CA SER A 221 3.56 -13.42 16.86
C SER A 221 4.86 -12.89 16.25
N LYS A 222 5.47 -13.63 15.31
CA LYS A 222 6.68 -13.22 14.58
C LYS A 222 6.37 -12.48 13.28
N ASN A 223 5.12 -12.40 12.85
CA ASN A 223 4.73 -11.64 11.67
C ASN A 223 4.96 -10.15 11.90
N GLN A 224 5.64 -9.47 10.98
CA GLN A 224 6.05 -8.07 11.16
C GLN A 224 4.86 -7.12 11.23
N ALA A 225 3.76 -7.38 10.52
CA ALA A 225 2.55 -6.57 10.61
C ALA A 225 1.91 -6.71 11.99
N VAL A 226 1.81 -7.93 12.55
CA VAL A 226 1.28 -8.17 13.89
C VAL A 226 2.16 -7.49 14.96
N GLN A 227 3.48 -7.57 14.81
CA GLN A 227 4.42 -6.90 15.72
C GLN A 227 4.32 -5.37 15.66
N ALA A 228 4.24 -4.79 14.46
CA ALA A 228 4.13 -3.35 14.27
C ALA A 228 2.88 -2.78 14.96
N LEU A 229 1.77 -3.50 14.88
CA LEU A 229 0.53 -3.12 15.56
C LEU A 229 0.64 -3.14 17.09
N LYS A 230 1.36 -4.10 17.65
CA LYS A 230 1.64 -4.13 19.09
C LYS A 230 2.48 -2.95 19.56
N GLN A 231 3.30 -2.41 18.66
CA GLN A 231 4.11 -1.20 18.89
C GLN A 231 3.35 0.10 18.63
N GLY A 232 2.06 0.04 18.27
CA GLY A 232 1.20 1.18 18.01
C GLY A 232 1.24 1.71 16.56
N ASN A 233 1.91 1.00 15.65
CA ASN A 233 1.96 1.37 14.23
C ASN A 233 0.74 0.81 13.49
N ALA A 234 -0.16 1.67 13.02
CA ALA A 234 -1.35 1.24 12.27
C ALA A 234 -1.03 0.68 10.89
N ALA A 235 0.05 1.13 10.24
CA ALA A 235 0.49 0.71 8.92
C ALA A 235 1.97 0.36 8.92
N VAL A 236 2.37 -0.61 8.11
CA VAL A 236 3.76 -1.07 7.99
C VAL A 236 4.04 -1.56 6.57
N ILE A 237 5.27 -1.34 6.10
CA ILE A 237 5.82 -1.98 4.91
C ILE A 237 6.93 -2.90 5.37
N TYR A 238 6.89 -4.17 4.95
CA TYR A 238 7.85 -5.18 5.38
C TYR A 238 8.11 -6.21 4.27
N ASP A 239 9.20 -6.94 4.39
CA ASP A 239 9.48 -8.05 3.48
C ASP A 239 8.96 -9.36 4.10
N ASP A 240 8.18 -10.12 3.32
CA ASP A 240 7.67 -11.42 3.74
C ASP A 240 8.77 -12.50 3.73
N MET A 241 8.41 -13.74 4.04
CA MET A 241 9.36 -14.87 4.06
C MET A 241 9.91 -15.22 2.68
N ASN A 242 9.27 -14.78 1.60
CA ASN A 242 9.73 -14.98 0.22
C ASN A 242 10.58 -13.81 -0.28
N GLY A 243 10.78 -12.77 0.54
CA GLY A 243 11.48 -11.55 0.17
C GLY A 243 10.61 -10.57 -0.65
N GLU A 244 9.30 -10.80 -0.72
CA GLU A 244 8.37 -9.87 -1.36
C GLU A 244 7.99 -8.74 -0.38
N LYS A 245 8.02 -7.51 -0.89
CA LYS A 245 7.63 -6.34 -0.12
C LYS A 245 6.12 -6.25 -0.01
N ILE A 246 5.60 -6.19 1.21
CA ILE A 246 4.18 -6.15 1.55
C ILE A 246 3.85 -4.83 2.23
N VAL A 247 2.73 -4.22 1.88
CA VAL A 247 2.10 -3.15 2.65
C VAL A 247 0.94 -3.74 3.44
N ALA A 248 0.88 -3.44 4.72
CA ALA A 248 -0.16 -3.95 5.61
C ALA A 248 -0.68 -2.85 6.54
N VAL A 249 -1.97 -2.94 6.84
CA VAL A 249 -2.65 -2.11 7.85
C VAL A 249 -3.35 -3.05 8.81
N GLY A 250 -3.29 -2.75 10.08
CA GLY A 250 -3.97 -3.54 11.07
C GLY A 250 -4.73 -2.71 12.10
N GLN A 251 -5.78 -3.32 12.64
CA GLN A 251 -6.64 -2.72 13.66
C GLN A 251 -7.15 -3.79 14.63
N LYS A 252 -7.51 -3.36 15.83
CA LYS A 252 -8.11 -4.26 16.81
C LYS A 252 -9.63 -4.24 16.74
N THR A 253 -10.24 -5.43 16.88
CA THR A 253 -11.68 -5.60 17.09
C THR A 253 -12.05 -5.24 18.54
N ALA A 254 -13.34 -5.07 18.82
CA ALA A 254 -13.86 -4.92 20.17
C ALA A 254 -13.54 -6.15 21.06
N GLN A 255 -13.28 -7.30 20.43
CA GLN A 255 -12.90 -8.52 21.14
C GLN A 255 -11.43 -8.56 21.57
N GLY A 256 -10.60 -7.56 21.17
CA GLY A 256 -9.17 -7.53 21.41
C GLY A 256 -8.35 -8.31 20.36
N TRP A 257 -9.01 -8.85 19.33
CA TRP A 257 -8.34 -9.55 18.23
C TRP A 257 -7.71 -8.55 17.25
N THR A 258 -6.75 -9.02 16.46
CA THR A 258 -6.04 -8.18 15.50
C THR A 258 -6.43 -8.57 14.08
N MET A 259 -7.09 -7.65 13.38
CA MET A 259 -7.38 -7.74 11.95
C MET A 259 -6.23 -7.10 11.17
N VAL A 260 -5.71 -7.79 10.16
CA VAL A 260 -4.64 -7.29 9.28
C VAL A 260 -5.06 -7.47 7.83
N SER A 261 -5.15 -6.37 7.11
CA SER A 261 -5.27 -6.35 5.64
C SER A 261 -3.93 -6.03 5.03
N GLN A 262 -3.54 -6.78 4.02
CA GLN A 262 -2.24 -6.63 3.36
C GLN A 262 -2.32 -6.85 1.86
N GLN A 263 -1.35 -6.28 1.13
CA GLN A 263 -1.22 -6.41 -0.32
C GLN A 263 0.25 -6.34 -0.72
N ASN A 264 0.61 -6.95 -1.86
CA ASN A 264 1.95 -6.81 -2.43
C ASN A 264 2.23 -5.35 -2.77
N TYR A 265 3.39 -4.84 -2.33
CA TYR A 265 3.81 -3.46 -2.55
C TYR A 265 3.85 -3.09 -4.04
N ALA A 266 4.36 -4.01 -4.89
CA ALA A 266 4.49 -3.74 -6.32
C ALA A 266 3.12 -3.55 -7.00
N GLU A 267 2.07 -4.23 -6.53
CA GLU A 267 0.70 -4.04 -7.00
C GLU A 267 0.11 -2.74 -6.43
N ALA A 268 0.16 -2.55 -5.12
CA ALA A 268 -0.40 -1.38 -4.45
C ALA A 268 0.16 -0.05 -4.99
N TYR A 269 1.44 -0.06 -5.40
CA TYR A 269 2.15 1.12 -5.89
C TYR A 269 2.43 1.10 -7.41
N GLN A 270 1.74 0.25 -8.17
CA GLN A 270 1.95 0.14 -9.62
C GLN A 270 1.70 1.46 -10.37
N LEU A 271 0.79 2.31 -9.87
CA LEU A 271 0.51 3.63 -10.44
C LEU A 271 1.74 4.52 -10.44
N ILE A 272 2.53 4.53 -9.35
CA ILE A 272 3.76 5.31 -9.24
C ILE A 272 4.76 4.86 -10.30
N LYS A 273 4.90 3.54 -10.51
CA LYS A 273 5.81 2.99 -11.52
C LYS A 273 5.40 3.43 -12.94
N ALA A 274 4.10 3.38 -13.26
CA ALA A 274 3.57 3.79 -14.55
C ALA A 274 3.78 5.30 -14.81
N GLU A 275 3.49 6.15 -13.84
CA GLU A 275 3.68 7.59 -13.95
C GLU A 275 5.17 7.97 -14.05
N ASN A 276 6.03 7.29 -13.30
CA ASN A 276 7.48 7.51 -13.40
C ASN A 276 8.04 7.12 -14.77
N GLN A 277 7.55 6.06 -15.41
CA GLN A 277 7.93 5.67 -16.76
C GLN A 277 7.50 6.71 -17.79
N LYS A 278 6.30 7.28 -17.68
CA LYS A 278 5.83 8.37 -18.54
C LYS A 278 6.71 9.62 -18.40
N ALA A 279 7.00 10.01 -17.16
CA ALA A 279 7.86 11.15 -16.87
C ALA A 279 9.27 10.98 -17.45
N LEU A 280 9.85 9.79 -17.31
CA LEU A 280 11.16 9.47 -17.91
C LEU A 280 11.12 9.54 -19.43
N SER A 281 10.05 9.06 -20.07
CA SER A 281 9.87 9.15 -21.52
C SER A 281 9.80 10.60 -22.00
N ILE A 282 9.11 11.47 -21.27
CA ILE A 282 9.04 12.91 -21.56
C ILE A 282 10.40 13.56 -21.41
N LEU A 283 11.17 13.25 -20.37
CA LEU A 283 12.53 13.75 -20.17
C LEU A 283 13.46 13.38 -21.33
N ILE A 284 13.42 12.12 -21.78
CA ILE A 284 14.22 11.65 -22.92
C ILE A 284 13.80 12.36 -24.20
N ALA A 285 12.51 12.48 -24.48
CA ALA A 285 12.00 13.19 -25.65
C ALA A 285 12.43 14.66 -25.64
N THR A 286 12.34 15.34 -24.51
CA THR A 286 12.79 16.72 -24.35
C THR A 286 14.29 16.86 -24.59
N LEU A 287 15.11 15.95 -24.06
CA LEU A 287 16.55 15.94 -24.28
C LEU A 287 16.89 15.84 -25.78
N ILE A 288 16.21 14.95 -26.50
CA ILE A 288 16.40 14.80 -27.96
C ILE A 288 16.05 16.11 -28.68
N VAL A 289 14.91 16.72 -28.38
CA VAL A 289 14.46 17.97 -28.99
C VAL A 289 15.46 19.11 -28.71
N VAL A 290 15.93 19.24 -27.47
CA VAL A 290 16.94 20.25 -27.09
C VAL A 290 18.25 20.03 -27.83
N CYS A 291 18.70 18.79 -27.96
CA CYS A 291 19.90 18.48 -28.75
C CYS A 291 19.76 18.86 -30.26
N LEU A 292 18.59 18.57 -30.85
CA LEU A 292 18.32 18.95 -32.25
C LEU A 292 18.30 20.47 -32.42
N ILE A 293 17.64 21.19 -31.51
CA ILE A 293 17.63 22.67 -31.51
C ILE A 293 19.05 23.20 -31.33
N ALA A 294 19.84 22.65 -30.42
CA ALA A 294 21.23 23.07 -30.20
C ALA A 294 22.12 22.89 -31.45
N VAL A 295 21.99 21.74 -32.16
CA VAL A 295 22.69 21.48 -33.40
C VAL A 295 22.25 22.46 -34.50
N PHE A 296 20.94 22.72 -34.60
CA PHE A 296 20.42 23.71 -35.55
C PHE A 296 20.97 25.12 -35.28
N VAL A 297 20.93 25.59 -34.04
CA VAL A 297 21.46 26.90 -33.63
C VAL A 297 22.98 26.97 -33.84
N ALA A 298 23.71 25.89 -33.50
CA ALA A 298 25.15 25.83 -33.74
C ALA A 298 25.50 26.00 -35.23
N ARG A 299 24.75 25.36 -36.12
CA ARG A 299 24.96 25.46 -37.57
C ARG A 299 24.47 26.77 -38.16
N SER A 300 23.34 27.28 -37.69
CA SER A 300 22.67 28.47 -38.24
C SER A 300 23.28 29.79 -37.74
N LEU A 301 23.74 29.84 -36.49
CA LEU A 301 24.25 31.08 -35.90
C LEU A 301 25.74 31.01 -35.58
N THR A 302 26.19 29.98 -34.87
CA THR A 302 27.53 29.94 -34.28
C THR A 302 28.62 29.68 -35.36
N ALA A 303 28.36 28.79 -36.31
CA ALA A 303 29.34 28.49 -37.36
C ALA A 303 29.60 29.69 -38.25
N PRO A 304 28.58 30.38 -38.81
CA PRO A 304 28.82 31.61 -39.63
C PRO A 304 29.55 32.72 -38.87
N ILE A 305 29.20 32.96 -37.59
CA ILE A 305 29.92 33.99 -36.80
C ILE A 305 31.40 33.63 -36.62
N ARG A 306 31.71 32.36 -36.38
CA ARG A 306 33.10 31.90 -36.26
C ARG A 306 33.87 32.09 -37.58
N ASP A 307 33.24 31.72 -38.70
CA ASP A 307 33.85 31.88 -40.03
C ASP A 307 34.11 33.34 -40.34
N LEU A 308 33.17 34.24 -40.08
CA LEU A 308 33.34 35.69 -40.25
C LEU A 308 34.44 36.25 -39.32
N THR A 309 34.55 35.74 -38.08
CA THR A 309 35.64 36.12 -37.17
C THR A 309 37.00 35.70 -37.73
N GLU A 310 37.12 34.50 -38.29
CA GLU A 310 38.35 34.01 -38.90
C GLU A 310 38.70 34.81 -40.13
N ILE A 311 37.74 35.21 -41.00
CA ILE A 311 37.93 36.06 -42.14
C ILE A 311 38.43 37.45 -41.71
N ALA A 312 37.81 38.04 -40.67
CA ALA A 312 38.26 39.35 -40.16
C ALA A 312 39.69 39.29 -39.57
N ASP A 313 40.05 38.19 -38.89
CA ASP A 313 41.44 37.98 -38.43
C ASP A 313 42.45 37.88 -39.61
N LYS A 314 42.12 37.11 -40.63
CA LYS A 314 42.93 36.99 -41.83
C LYS A 314 43.06 38.32 -42.59
N TYR A 315 41.99 39.12 -42.63
CA TYR A 315 42.08 40.50 -43.23
C TYR A 315 43.04 41.37 -42.47
N SER A 316 43.08 41.29 -41.13
CA SER A 316 44.02 42.00 -40.28
C SER A 316 45.48 41.59 -40.52
N GLN A 317 45.69 40.36 -41.00
CA GLN A 317 47.00 39.79 -41.35
C GLN A 317 47.40 40.07 -42.80
N GLY A 318 46.56 40.82 -43.58
CA GLY A 318 46.85 41.18 -44.97
C GLY A 318 46.41 40.16 -46.03
N GLN A 319 45.71 39.07 -45.61
CA GLN A 319 45.13 38.07 -46.51
C GLN A 319 43.78 38.55 -47.04
N LEU A 320 43.71 39.28 -48.12
CA LEU A 320 42.47 39.97 -48.55
C LEU A 320 41.64 39.22 -49.58
N ASP A 321 42.16 38.12 -50.19
CA ASP A 321 41.48 37.34 -51.22
C ASP A 321 40.71 36.17 -50.66
N LEU A 322 39.81 36.46 -49.75
CA LEU A 322 38.94 35.45 -49.10
C LEU A 322 37.50 35.61 -49.58
N LYS A 323 36.87 34.51 -49.92
CA LYS A 323 35.44 34.47 -50.24
C LYS A 323 34.59 34.52 -48.94
N ILE A 324 33.78 35.55 -48.86
CA ILE A 324 32.85 35.68 -47.75
C ILE A 324 31.59 34.89 -48.05
N THR A 325 31.17 34.08 -47.09
CA THR A 325 29.90 33.30 -47.13
C THR A 325 28.78 34.02 -46.41
N GLY A 326 27.53 33.77 -46.82
CA GLY A 326 26.36 34.32 -46.11
C GLY A 326 25.94 35.73 -46.53
N LEU A 327 26.44 36.26 -47.68
CA LEU A 327 26.04 37.58 -48.21
C LEU A 327 24.55 37.64 -48.60
N ASP A 328 23.93 36.51 -48.94
CA ASP A 328 22.54 36.36 -49.36
C ASP A 328 21.56 36.24 -48.18
N ARG A 329 22.06 36.24 -46.94
CA ARG A 329 21.21 36.15 -45.75
C ARG A 329 20.50 37.48 -45.47
N ASN A 330 19.21 37.36 -45.05
CA ASN A 330 18.37 38.51 -44.71
C ASN A 330 18.29 38.78 -43.22
N ASP A 331 19.26 38.28 -42.43
CA ASP A 331 19.36 38.44 -40.98
C ASP A 331 20.60 39.29 -40.60
N GLU A 332 20.82 39.42 -39.27
CA GLU A 332 21.96 40.19 -38.71
C GLU A 332 23.31 39.60 -39.12
N ILE A 333 23.37 38.27 -39.34
CA ILE A 333 24.58 37.61 -39.83
C ILE A 333 24.88 38.03 -41.28
N GLY A 334 23.85 38.15 -42.11
CA GLY A 334 23.97 38.67 -43.47
C GLY A 334 24.48 40.12 -43.50
N GLN A 335 23.94 40.97 -42.64
CA GLN A 335 24.41 42.35 -42.49
C GLN A 335 25.87 42.42 -42.05
N LEU A 336 26.27 41.55 -41.09
CA LEU A 336 27.67 41.45 -40.66
C LEU A 336 28.60 40.96 -41.81
N SER A 337 28.17 39.96 -42.58
CA SER A 337 28.89 39.47 -43.75
C SER A 337 29.15 40.56 -44.77
N GLN A 338 28.15 41.37 -45.11
CA GLN A 338 28.26 42.51 -46.02
C GLN A 338 29.16 43.61 -45.46
N ALA A 339 29.13 43.86 -44.14
CA ALA A 339 30.00 44.84 -43.50
C ALA A 339 31.49 44.46 -43.61
N ILE A 340 31.77 43.16 -43.32
CA ILE A 340 33.16 42.62 -43.46
C ILE A 340 33.63 42.64 -44.91
N GLU A 341 32.72 42.36 -45.85
CA GLU A 341 33.05 42.46 -47.27
C GLU A 341 33.41 43.87 -47.70
N ARG A 342 32.61 44.87 -47.30
CA ARG A 342 32.91 46.28 -47.53
C ARG A 342 34.26 46.70 -46.93
N LEU A 343 34.54 46.22 -45.68
CA LEU A 343 35.80 46.47 -44.99
C LEU A 343 37.00 45.90 -45.80
N GLY A 344 36.89 44.60 -46.20
CA GLY A 344 37.96 43.98 -47.04
C GLY A 344 38.19 44.68 -48.34
N THR A 345 37.12 45.11 -49.01
CA THR A 345 37.19 45.86 -50.23
C THR A 345 37.89 47.23 -50.05
N SER A 346 37.57 47.95 -48.99
CA SER A 346 38.15 49.21 -48.61
C SER A 346 39.67 49.08 -48.31
N ILE A 347 40.09 48.06 -47.60
CA ILE A 347 41.48 47.76 -47.29
C ILE A 347 42.26 47.43 -48.61
N ARG A 348 41.67 46.61 -49.43
CA ARG A 348 42.23 46.23 -50.75
C ARG A 348 42.49 47.47 -51.63
N MET A 349 41.50 48.37 -51.71
CA MET A 349 41.63 49.63 -52.44
C MET A 349 42.73 50.56 -51.86
N ALA A 350 42.85 50.66 -50.55
CA ALA A 350 43.83 51.45 -49.86
C ALA A 350 45.24 50.94 -50.13
N ILE A 351 45.47 49.63 -50.07
CA ILE A 351 46.77 49.01 -50.37
C ILE A 351 47.12 49.16 -51.81
N SER A 352 46.18 48.97 -52.76
CA SER A 352 46.45 49.13 -54.18
C SER A 352 46.81 50.59 -54.58
N ARG A 353 46.21 51.58 -53.90
CA ARG A 353 46.59 52.98 -54.09
C ARG A 353 47.98 53.33 -53.57
N LEU A 354 48.37 52.69 -52.41
CA LEU A 354 49.71 52.86 -51.85
C LEU A 354 50.81 52.21 -52.76
N GLN A 355 50.51 51.07 -53.38
CA GLN A 355 51.38 50.37 -54.30
C GLN A 355 51.55 51.10 -55.63
N LYS A 356 50.53 51.84 -56.12
CA LYS A 356 50.60 52.66 -57.32
C LYS A 356 51.32 53.98 -57.14
N LYS A 357 51.61 54.39 -55.91
CA LYS A 357 52.37 55.62 -55.58
C LYS A 357 53.85 55.37 -55.35
N LYS A 358 54.33 54.14 -55.41
CA LYS A 358 55.71 53.73 -55.48
C LYS A 358 56.04 53.40 -56.92
#